data_a7de991ea90d912e7d7a613111ff9e88
#
_entry.id   a7de991ea90d912e7d7a613111ff9e88
#
_cell.length_a   1.000
_cell.length_b   1.000
_cell.length_c   1.000
_cell.angle_alpha   90.00
_cell.angle_beta   90.00
_cell.angle_gamma   90.00
#
_symmetry.space_group_name_H-M   'P 1'
#
loop_
_entity.id
_entity.type
_entity.pdbx_description
1 polymer ?
#
loop_
_entity_poly.entity_id
_entity_poly.type
_entity_poly.pdbx_seq_one_letter_code
_entity_poly.pdbx_strand_id
1 'polypeptide(L)'
;KLYRNKGDGTFEDVTDKAGLAIETYGMGCCVGDYNNDGHEDIYLTALGRNYLFRNEGNGTFQDVAASAGVKDKGWSTSCAFLDYDRDGKLDLFVGHYVIWNSPKDHIPFSLTGDPAKHPSYNRPQAYKGDPCQLFHNEGGGKFRNVSAEANILEFKGKPLQGKALGVAICDYDNDGWQDIVVANDTERNYLFHNKHDGTFEEKGIEAGVAYNEQGVARGAMGIDAVDYANEGKESILIGNFTNDMIALYHNEKPGFFIDLAPTTELGPVSRLFLAFGCFFCDFDNDGWQDIFVANGHVEDDIQAVEKEVTYAQRPLLFRSHRGEFAEVKPKAGDPMARPLVARGAAYGDYDNDGDVDILVTTXXXXXXXXXXXXXXXTTASPATTPCAFASSVRPATATASARASASRRTASHKPARCGRGRVIFRKVNCRSPSDWDRRMKPKLKSTGSEAKKKNWASRKRIRR
;
A
#
# COMPACT_ATOMS: atom_id res chain seq x y z
N LYS A 1 4.13 -5.54 14.20
CA LYS A 1 4.12 -4.90 15.53
C LYS A 1 2.83 -4.12 15.72
N LEU A 2 2.26 -4.19 16.94
CA LEU A 2 1.13 -3.37 17.39
C LEU A 2 1.60 -2.49 18.56
N TYR A 3 1.36 -1.20 18.44
CA TYR A 3 1.71 -0.23 19.47
C TYR A 3 0.45 0.45 19.98
N ARG A 4 0.31 0.48 21.30
CA ARG A 4 -0.78 1.17 21.96
C ARG A 4 -0.34 2.57 22.38
N ASN A 5 -1.10 3.59 21.96
CA ASN A 5 -0.91 4.97 22.39
C ASN A 5 -1.28 5.09 23.87
N LYS A 6 -0.37 5.67 24.68
CA LYS A 6 -0.61 5.85 26.13
C LYS A 6 -1.26 7.19 26.46
N GLY A 7 -1.38 8.09 25.46
CA GLY A 7 -1.96 9.42 25.66
C GLY A 7 -1.00 10.42 26.31
N ASP A 8 0.27 10.07 26.45
CA ASP A 8 1.30 10.93 27.02
C ASP A 8 2.42 11.24 26.01
N GLY A 9 2.11 11.05 24.72
CA GLY A 9 3.09 11.18 23.62
C GLY A 9 3.99 9.97 23.46
N THR A 10 3.74 8.87 24.21
CA THR A 10 4.53 7.65 24.09
C THR A 10 3.66 6.45 23.71
N PHE A 11 4.33 5.39 23.25
CA PHE A 11 3.66 4.17 22.81
C PHE A 11 4.24 2.95 23.54
N GLU A 12 3.37 1.97 23.80
CA GLU A 12 3.75 0.67 24.34
C GLU A 12 3.66 -0.38 23.25
N ASP A 13 4.72 -1.17 23.04
CA ASP A 13 4.67 -2.33 22.14
C ASP A 13 3.84 -3.41 22.85
N VAL A 14 2.65 -3.67 22.35
CA VAL A 14 1.73 -4.67 22.88
C VAL A 14 1.62 -5.92 22.01
N THR A 15 2.52 -6.09 21.05
CA THR A 15 2.47 -7.15 20.02
C THR A 15 2.32 -8.55 20.62
N ASP A 16 3.15 -8.89 21.62
CA ASP A 16 3.10 -10.19 22.27
C ASP A 16 1.81 -10.39 23.07
N LYS A 17 1.45 -9.37 23.86
CA LYS A 17 0.22 -9.39 24.68
C LYS A 17 -1.04 -9.47 23.81
N ALA A 18 -1.00 -8.85 22.64
CA ALA A 18 -2.13 -8.84 21.70
C ALA A 18 -2.24 -10.13 20.88
N GLY A 19 -1.29 -11.06 20.95
CA GLY A 19 -1.31 -12.29 20.17
C GLY A 19 -0.88 -12.11 18.72
N LEU A 20 -0.19 -10.99 18.41
CA LEU A 20 0.21 -10.65 17.04
C LEU A 20 1.71 -10.90 16.75
N ALA A 21 2.38 -11.66 17.62
CA ALA A 21 3.80 -11.97 17.50
C ALA A 21 4.04 -13.09 16.47
N ILE A 22 3.93 -12.74 15.19
CA ILE A 22 4.13 -13.67 14.08
C ILE A 22 5.39 -13.29 13.29
N GLU A 23 6.04 -14.27 12.70
CA GLU A 23 7.12 -14.06 11.73
C GLU A 23 6.56 -14.29 10.32
N THR A 24 6.54 -13.24 9.51
CA THR A 24 6.02 -13.32 8.15
C THR A 24 6.65 -12.22 7.29
N TYR A 25 6.57 -12.39 5.99
CA TYR A 25 6.91 -11.35 5.02
C TYR A 25 5.63 -10.54 4.74
N GLY A 26 5.22 -9.74 5.74
CA GLY A 26 4.02 -8.90 5.65
C GLY A 26 4.20 -7.77 4.64
N MET A 27 3.20 -7.55 3.81
CA MET A 27 3.21 -6.58 2.72
C MET A 27 2.28 -5.40 2.97
N GLY A 28 1.01 -5.66 3.18
CA GLY A 28 -0.01 -4.64 3.43
C GLY A 28 -0.97 -5.07 4.50
N CYS A 29 -1.81 -4.15 4.94
CA CYS A 29 -2.90 -4.49 5.85
C CYS A 29 -4.07 -3.53 5.65
N CYS A 30 -5.26 -4.01 5.95
CA CYS A 30 -6.46 -3.19 6.09
C CYS A 30 -7.15 -3.50 7.42
N VAL A 31 -7.94 -2.55 7.89
CA VAL A 31 -8.63 -2.62 9.17
C VAL A 31 -10.12 -2.41 8.93
N GLY A 32 -10.96 -3.18 9.58
CA GLY A 32 -12.41 -3.05 9.50
C GLY A 32 -13.11 -4.08 10.37
N ASP A 33 -14.30 -3.77 10.81
CA ASP A 33 -15.16 -4.66 11.58
C ASP A 33 -15.88 -5.60 10.60
N TYR A 34 -15.17 -6.67 10.15
CA TYR A 34 -15.71 -7.55 9.11
C TYR A 34 -16.87 -8.43 9.60
N ASN A 35 -16.97 -8.62 10.91
CA ASN A 35 -17.97 -9.53 11.49
C ASN A 35 -19.12 -8.76 12.17
N ASN A 36 -19.11 -7.43 12.13
CA ASN A 36 -20.10 -6.52 12.71
C ASN A 36 -20.29 -6.72 14.21
N ASP A 37 -19.16 -6.98 14.95
CA ASP A 37 -19.21 -7.14 16.42
C ASP A 37 -18.84 -5.86 17.18
N GLY A 38 -18.52 -4.78 16.48
CA GLY A 38 -18.16 -3.48 17.05
C GLY A 38 -16.68 -3.32 17.37
N HIS A 39 -15.83 -4.26 16.95
CA HIS A 39 -14.39 -4.22 17.15
C HIS A 39 -13.65 -4.28 15.82
N GLU A 40 -12.67 -3.39 15.65
CA GLU A 40 -11.87 -3.35 14.41
C GLU A 40 -10.95 -4.57 14.33
N ASP A 41 -11.05 -5.31 13.23
CA ASP A 41 -10.23 -6.47 12.90
C ASP A 41 -9.10 -6.07 11.95
N ILE A 42 -8.10 -6.93 11.78
CA ILE A 42 -6.95 -6.65 10.93
C ILE A 42 -6.78 -7.77 9.89
N TYR A 43 -6.82 -7.43 8.60
CA TYR A 43 -6.36 -8.34 7.57
C TYR A 43 -4.94 -7.95 7.18
N LEU A 44 -4.02 -8.92 7.19
CA LEU A 44 -2.60 -8.73 6.88
C LEU A 44 -2.23 -9.60 5.69
N THR A 45 -1.81 -8.95 4.61
CA THR A 45 -1.30 -9.65 3.41
C THR A 45 0.19 -9.97 3.59
N ALA A 46 0.62 -11.08 3.01
CA ALA A 46 2.01 -11.51 3.10
C ALA A 46 2.37 -12.46 1.96
N LEU A 47 3.66 -12.73 1.83
CA LEU A 47 4.15 -13.77 0.93
C LEU A 47 3.88 -15.14 1.54
N GLY A 48 3.12 -15.97 0.82
CA GLY A 48 2.89 -17.39 1.15
C GLY A 48 1.74 -17.66 2.09
N ARG A 49 1.26 -16.65 2.83
CA ARG A 49 0.10 -16.82 3.71
C ARG A 49 -0.41 -15.48 4.22
N ASN A 50 -1.69 -15.23 4.07
CA ASN A 50 -2.38 -14.08 4.65
C ASN A 50 -2.96 -14.43 6.03
N TYR A 51 -3.26 -13.39 6.81
CA TYR A 51 -3.80 -13.50 8.18
C TYR A 51 -5.03 -12.63 8.31
N LEU A 52 -6.04 -13.13 9.01
CA LEU A 52 -7.18 -12.33 9.45
C LEU A 52 -7.21 -12.42 10.99
N PHE A 53 -6.89 -11.33 11.61
CA PHE A 53 -6.84 -11.22 13.08
C PHE A 53 -8.15 -10.63 13.57
N ARG A 54 -9.01 -11.50 14.12
CA ARG A 54 -10.25 -11.07 14.77
C ARG A 54 -9.90 -10.45 16.12
N ASN A 55 -10.45 -9.28 16.39
CA ASN A 55 -10.30 -8.57 17.65
C ASN A 55 -11.28 -9.15 18.68
N GLU A 56 -10.78 -9.64 19.80
CA GLU A 56 -11.61 -10.26 20.85
C GLU A 56 -12.24 -9.22 21.81
N GLY A 57 -12.08 -7.92 21.55
CA GLY A 57 -12.65 -6.83 22.36
C GLY A 57 -11.95 -6.60 23.70
N ASN A 58 -10.94 -7.39 24.02
CA ASN A 58 -10.22 -7.34 25.30
C ASN A 58 -8.74 -6.96 25.13
N GLY A 59 -8.38 -6.49 23.92
CA GLY A 59 -7.00 -6.12 23.57
C GLY A 59 -6.18 -7.28 23.03
N THR A 60 -6.81 -8.44 22.75
CA THR A 60 -6.14 -9.56 22.09
C THR A 60 -6.80 -9.88 20.76
N PHE A 61 -6.05 -10.54 19.89
CA PHE A 61 -6.47 -10.90 18.53
C PHE A 61 -6.26 -12.40 18.31
N GLN A 62 -7.12 -13.00 17.49
CA GLN A 62 -7.02 -14.40 17.09
C GLN A 62 -6.93 -14.51 15.57
N ASP A 63 -5.94 -15.26 15.05
CA ASP A 63 -5.84 -15.53 13.60
C ASP A 63 -6.95 -16.52 13.20
N VAL A 64 -7.91 -16.03 12.43
CA VAL A 64 -9.05 -16.83 11.93
C VAL A 64 -9.03 -17.00 10.41
N ALA A 65 -7.95 -16.61 9.71
CA ALA A 65 -7.91 -16.62 8.25
C ALA A 65 -8.29 -17.97 7.63
N ALA A 66 -7.85 -19.08 8.24
CA ALA A 66 -8.16 -20.43 7.74
C ALA A 66 -9.64 -20.76 7.89
N SER A 67 -10.21 -20.48 9.07
CA SER A 67 -11.62 -20.76 9.33
C SER A 67 -12.53 -19.79 8.59
N ALA A 68 -12.08 -18.57 8.35
CA ALA A 68 -12.83 -17.56 7.60
C ALA A 68 -12.79 -17.77 6.09
N GLY A 69 -11.89 -18.63 5.58
CA GLY A 69 -11.80 -18.91 4.14
C GLY A 69 -10.93 -17.92 3.34
N VAL A 70 -10.14 -17.08 4.04
CA VAL A 70 -9.31 -16.04 3.39
C VAL A 70 -7.80 -16.29 3.55
N LYS A 71 -7.42 -17.52 3.88
CA LYS A 71 -6.02 -17.93 3.98
C LYS A 71 -5.47 -18.21 2.58
N ASP A 72 -4.92 -17.21 1.98
CA ASP A 72 -4.36 -17.29 0.63
C ASP A 72 -2.89 -17.73 0.65
N LYS A 73 -2.35 -18.09 -0.50
CA LYS A 73 -0.99 -18.64 -0.65
C LYS A 73 -0.07 -17.84 -1.57
N GLY A 74 -0.55 -16.89 -2.29
CA GLY A 74 0.23 -16.13 -3.28
C GLY A 74 1.20 -15.13 -2.66
N TRP A 75 1.67 -14.22 -3.47
CA TRP A 75 2.38 -13.03 -3.02
C TRP A 75 1.36 -11.88 -2.96
N SER A 76 0.63 -11.83 -1.85
CA SER A 76 -0.37 -10.79 -1.63
C SER A 76 0.28 -9.49 -1.17
N THR A 77 -0.22 -8.37 -1.64
CA THR A 77 0.38 -7.05 -1.41
C THR A 77 -0.57 -6.11 -0.70
N SER A 78 -1.38 -5.36 -1.42
CA SER A 78 -2.36 -4.45 -0.84
C SER A 78 -3.71 -5.16 -0.67
N CYS A 79 -4.54 -4.64 0.21
CA CYS A 79 -5.89 -5.15 0.43
C CYS A 79 -6.81 -4.02 0.86
N ALA A 80 -8.11 -4.23 0.69
CA ALA A 80 -9.11 -3.28 1.13
C ALA A 80 -10.38 -4.02 1.55
N PHE A 81 -11.00 -3.56 2.64
CA PHE A 81 -12.38 -3.93 2.96
C PHE A 81 -13.32 -2.98 2.22
N LEU A 82 -14.41 -3.51 1.70
CA LEU A 82 -15.45 -2.73 1.01
C LEU A 82 -16.79 -3.49 1.13
N ASP A 83 -17.89 -2.80 0.98
CA ASP A 83 -19.23 -3.38 0.91
C ASP A 83 -19.70 -3.20 -0.54
N TYR A 84 -19.24 -4.14 -1.44
CA TYR A 84 -19.44 -3.93 -2.88
C TYR A 84 -20.87 -4.20 -3.33
N ASP A 85 -21.63 -5.01 -2.59
CA ASP A 85 -23.00 -5.36 -2.96
C ASP A 85 -24.07 -4.72 -2.04
N ARG A 86 -23.63 -3.89 -1.09
CA ARG A 86 -24.48 -3.12 -0.16
C ARG A 86 -25.35 -4.01 0.74
N ASP A 87 -24.83 -5.16 1.14
CA ASP A 87 -25.53 -6.03 2.07
C ASP A 87 -25.23 -5.68 3.55
N GLY A 88 -24.38 -4.67 3.79
CA GLY A 88 -24.01 -4.19 5.12
C GLY A 88 -22.90 -4.98 5.81
N LYS A 89 -22.20 -5.83 5.06
CA LYS A 89 -21.04 -6.57 5.54
C LYS A 89 -19.81 -6.15 4.73
N LEU A 90 -18.66 -6.13 5.38
CA LEU A 90 -17.41 -5.80 4.70
C LEU A 90 -16.88 -7.02 3.95
N ASP A 91 -16.83 -6.91 2.64
CA ASP A 91 -16.14 -7.83 1.73
C ASP A 91 -14.65 -7.51 1.72
N LEU A 92 -13.86 -8.33 1.04
CA LEU A 92 -12.40 -8.19 1.07
C LEU A 92 -11.82 -8.33 -0.34
N PHE A 93 -11.14 -7.29 -0.81
CA PHE A 93 -10.34 -7.33 -2.05
C PHE A 93 -8.87 -7.48 -1.70
N VAL A 94 -8.16 -8.39 -2.40
CA VAL A 94 -6.73 -8.68 -2.18
C VAL A 94 -5.96 -8.57 -3.48
N GLY A 95 -5.00 -7.67 -3.52
CA GLY A 95 -4.08 -7.51 -4.64
C GLY A 95 -2.93 -8.53 -4.56
N HIS A 96 -2.59 -9.12 -5.70
CA HIS A 96 -1.46 -10.04 -5.84
C HIS A 96 -0.40 -9.46 -6.78
N TYR A 97 0.86 -9.78 -6.50
CA TYR A 97 1.99 -9.25 -7.26
C TYR A 97 2.38 -10.20 -8.40
N VAL A 98 3.29 -11.12 -8.12
CA VAL A 98 3.80 -12.04 -9.13
C VAL A 98 3.67 -13.48 -8.64
N ILE A 99 3.59 -14.41 -9.59
CA ILE A 99 3.57 -15.84 -9.28
C ILE A 99 4.97 -16.22 -8.76
N TRP A 100 5.04 -16.52 -7.46
CA TRP A 100 6.24 -16.89 -6.75
C TRP A 100 5.93 -18.03 -5.78
N ASN A 101 6.32 -19.23 -6.13
CA ASN A 101 5.96 -20.42 -5.37
C ASN A 101 7.10 -20.95 -4.51
N SER A 102 8.33 -20.58 -4.83
CA SER A 102 9.48 -21.07 -4.08
C SER A 102 10.73 -20.21 -4.35
N PRO A 103 11.75 -20.29 -3.48
CA PRO A 103 13.04 -19.63 -3.76
C PRO A 103 13.69 -20.04 -5.09
N LYS A 104 13.31 -21.18 -5.66
CA LYS A 104 13.81 -21.61 -6.98
C LYS A 104 13.30 -20.74 -8.13
N ASP A 105 12.23 -19.99 -7.89
CA ASP A 105 11.68 -19.06 -8.89
C ASP A 105 12.53 -17.78 -9.01
N HIS A 106 13.49 -17.60 -8.09
CA HIS A 106 14.41 -16.47 -8.14
C HIS A 106 15.28 -16.53 -9.40
N ILE A 107 15.25 -15.46 -10.18
CA ILE A 107 16.07 -15.27 -11.37
C ILE A 107 17.24 -14.36 -10.98
N PRO A 108 18.47 -14.82 -10.98
CA PRO A 108 19.61 -13.97 -10.61
C PRO A 108 19.74 -12.76 -11.54
N PHE A 109 19.92 -11.59 -10.97
CA PHE A 109 20.06 -10.34 -11.72
C PHE A 109 21.05 -9.41 -11.01
N SER A 110 21.75 -8.61 -11.79
CA SER A 110 22.60 -7.52 -11.27
C SER A 110 22.46 -6.30 -12.14
N LEU A 111 22.26 -5.16 -11.51
CA LEU A 111 22.23 -3.87 -12.18
C LEU A 111 23.62 -3.46 -12.68
N THR A 112 24.69 -3.87 -11.99
CA THR A 112 26.05 -3.39 -12.21
C THR A 112 27.02 -4.46 -12.74
N GLY A 113 26.59 -5.73 -12.90
CA GLY A 113 27.49 -6.75 -13.45
C GLY A 113 27.16 -8.16 -13.05
N ASP A 114 28.03 -8.80 -12.24
CA ASP A 114 27.91 -10.21 -11.88
C ASP A 114 26.90 -10.43 -10.75
N PRO A 115 25.78 -11.12 -10.99
CA PRO A 115 24.78 -11.36 -9.93
C PRO A 115 25.30 -12.12 -8.72
N ALA A 116 26.39 -12.89 -8.87
CA ALA A 116 26.97 -13.61 -7.73
C ALA A 116 27.74 -12.68 -6.78
N LYS A 117 28.20 -11.54 -7.28
CA LYS A 117 28.96 -10.56 -6.51
C LYS A 117 28.12 -9.37 -6.07
N HIS A 118 27.25 -8.92 -6.95
CA HIS A 118 26.43 -7.71 -6.75
C HIS A 118 24.97 -8.05 -7.11
N PRO A 119 24.25 -8.81 -6.26
CA PRO A 119 22.87 -9.17 -6.55
C PRO A 119 21.96 -7.95 -6.43
N SER A 120 21.13 -7.75 -7.42
CA SER A 120 20.09 -6.69 -7.47
C SER A 120 18.69 -7.33 -7.54
N TYR A 121 17.67 -6.52 -7.32
CA TYR A 121 16.29 -6.97 -7.50
C TYR A 121 15.99 -7.16 -8.98
N ASN A 122 15.39 -8.29 -9.32
CA ASN A 122 15.01 -8.53 -10.71
C ASN A 122 13.81 -7.66 -11.09
N ARG A 123 13.75 -7.31 -12.36
CA ARG A 123 12.66 -6.50 -12.90
C ARG A 123 11.36 -7.32 -12.89
N PRO A 124 10.21 -6.70 -12.53
CA PRO A 124 8.94 -7.44 -12.47
C PRO A 124 8.52 -8.05 -13.80
N GLN A 125 8.99 -7.52 -14.94
CA GLN A 125 8.72 -8.09 -16.26
C GLN A 125 9.25 -9.52 -16.44
N ALA A 126 10.21 -9.94 -15.61
CA ALA A 126 10.74 -11.30 -15.62
C ALA A 126 9.74 -12.35 -15.09
N TYR A 127 8.69 -11.90 -14.41
CA TYR A 127 7.71 -12.76 -13.73
C TYR A 127 6.31 -12.51 -14.28
N LYS A 128 5.49 -13.56 -14.23
CA LYS A 128 4.05 -13.42 -14.54
C LYS A 128 3.32 -12.81 -13.36
N GLY A 129 2.38 -11.93 -13.65
CA GLY A 129 1.48 -11.39 -12.65
C GLY A 129 0.52 -12.45 -12.11
N ASP A 130 0.09 -12.25 -10.86
CA ASP A 130 -0.85 -13.15 -10.19
C ASP A 130 -2.18 -12.37 -10.05
N PRO A 131 -3.33 -12.95 -10.44
CA PRO A 131 -4.59 -12.19 -10.44
C PRO A 131 -5.07 -11.83 -9.03
N CYS A 132 -5.68 -10.67 -8.90
CA CYS A 132 -6.31 -10.21 -7.67
C CYS A 132 -7.46 -11.14 -7.26
N GLN A 133 -7.85 -11.08 -5.99
CA GLN A 133 -8.98 -11.87 -5.48
C GLN A 133 -10.01 -10.99 -4.77
N LEU A 134 -11.28 -11.36 -4.95
CA LEU A 134 -12.41 -10.78 -4.24
C LEU A 134 -13.10 -11.87 -3.42
N PHE A 135 -13.31 -11.57 -2.16
CA PHE A 135 -13.97 -12.48 -1.21
C PHE A 135 -15.25 -11.82 -0.72
N HIS A 136 -16.38 -12.44 -1.00
CA HIS A 136 -17.70 -12.02 -0.51
C HIS A 136 -17.89 -12.51 0.93
N ASN A 137 -18.38 -11.66 1.79
CA ASN A 137 -18.64 -11.94 3.22
C ASN A 137 -20.01 -12.59 3.39
N GLU A 138 -20.01 -13.89 3.58
CA GLU A 138 -21.24 -14.69 3.76
C GLU A 138 -21.92 -14.47 5.13
N GLY A 139 -21.30 -13.63 6.00
CA GLY A 139 -21.72 -13.49 7.38
C GLY A 139 -21.18 -14.60 8.26
N GLY A 140 -21.38 -14.46 9.58
CA GLY A 140 -20.91 -15.45 10.56
C GLY A 140 -19.38 -15.65 10.55
N GLY A 141 -18.65 -14.66 10.11
CA GLY A 141 -17.19 -14.70 10.07
C GLY A 141 -16.61 -15.52 8.92
N LYS A 142 -17.38 -15.71 7.83
CA LYS A 142 -16.99 -16.53 6.68
C LYS A 142 -16.98 -15.73 5.39
N PHE A 143 -16.01 -16.03 4.55
CA PHE A 143 -15.86 -15.45 3.22
C PHE A 143 -15.84 -16.54 2.16
N ARG A 144 -16.33 -16.23 0.98
CA ARG A 144 -16.28 -17.07 -0.21
C ARG A 144 -15.55 -16.33 -1.32
N ASN A 145 -14.58 -16.96 -1.95
CA ASN A 145 -13.88 -16.37 -3.10
C ASN A 145 -14.86 -16.30 -4.28
N VAL A 146 -15.13 -15.08 -4.73
CA VAL A 146 -16.06 -14.80 -5.83
C VAL A 146 -15.37 -14.18 -7.04
N SER A 147 -14.05 -14.23 -7.11
CA SER A 147 -13.26 -13.51 -8.13
C SER A 147 -13.72 -13.81 -9.57
N ALA A 148 -14.02 -15.09 -9.86
CA ALA A 148 -14.50 -15.51 -11.18
C ALA A 148 -15.94 -15.04 -11.41
N GLU A 149 -16.81 -15.24 -10.42
CA GLU A 149 -18.23 -14.85 -10.47
C GLU A 149 -18.39 -13.34 -10.61
N ALA A 150 -17.53 -12.59 -9.91
CA ALA A 150 -17.52 -11.13 -9.94
C ALA A 150 -16.83 -10.55 -11.18
N ASN A 151 -16.31 -11.39 -12.07
CA ASN A 151 -15.69 -11.00 -13.34
C ASN A 151 -14.45 -10.09 -13.18
N ILE A 152 -13.62 -10.35 -12.14
CA ILE A 152 -12.39 -9.57 -11.93
C ILE A 152 -11.12 -10.29 -12.43
N LEU A 153 -11.26 -11.48 -13.04
CA LEU A 153 -10.11 -12.28 -13.48
C LEU A 153 -9.76 -12.10 -14.96
N GLU A 154 -10.64 -11.48 -15.74
CA GLU A 154 -10.41 -11.36 -17.18
C GLU A 154 -10.97 -10.06 -17.76
N PHE A 155 -10.40 -9.69 -18.90
CA PHE A 155 -10.83 -8.52 -19.68
C PHE A 155 -10.94 -8.94 -21.14
N LYS A 156 -12.14 -8.80 -21.72
CA LYS A 156 -12.42 -9.17 -23.11
C LYS A 156 -11.97 -10.62 -23.43
N GLY A 157 -12.24 -11.53 -22.48
CA GLY A 157 -11.93 -12.97 -22.65
C GLY A 157 -10.46 -13.33 -22.50
N LYS A 158 -9.64 -12.43 -21.96
CA LYS A 158 -8.22 -12.69 -21.67
C LYS A 158 -7.94 -12.54 -20.18
N PRO A 159 -7.20 -13.47 -19.59
CA PRO A 159 -6.86 -13.36 -18.16
C PRO A 159 -6.11 -12.06 -17.84
N LEU A 160 -6.50 -11.41 -16.77
CA LEU A 160 -5.77 -10.28 -16.23
C LEU A 160 -4.51 -10.81 -15.51
N GLN A 161 -3.38 -10.22 -15.82
CA GLN A 161 -2.08 -10.61 -15.24
C GLN A 161 -1.41 -9.38 -14.62
N GLY A 162 -2.16 -8.64 -13.82
CA GLY A 162 -1.65 -7.49 -13.12
C GLY A 162 -0.61 -7.86 -12.08
N LYS A 163 0.14 -6.87 -11.66
CA LYS A 163 1.16 -6.99 -10.61
C LYS A 163 0.83 -5.96 -9.55
N ALA A 164 -0.26 -6.22 -8.83
CA ALA A 164 -0.85 -5.24 -7.91
C ALA A 164 0.09 -4.93 -6.75
N LEU A 165 0.35 -3.65 -6.52
CA LEU A 165 1.05 -3.17 -5.33
C LEU A 165 0.18 -2.21 -4.51
N GLY A 166 -0.80 -1.56 -5.13
CA GLY A 166 -1.73 -0.67 -4.45
C GLY A 166 -3.18 -0.95 -4.82
N VAL A 167 -4.08 -0.74 -3.87
CA VAL A 167 -5.53 -0.87 -4.06
C VAL A 167 -6.20 0.34 -3.39
N ALA A 168 -7.10 1.00 -4.10
CA ALA A 168 -7.97 2.05 -3.56
C ALA A 168 -9.42 1.75 -3.90
N ILE A 169 -10.32 2.16 -3.03
CA ILE A 169 -11.77 2.05 -3.22
C ILE A 169 -12.30 3.47 -3.42
N CYS A 170 -13.08 3.68 -4.46
CA CYS A 170 -13.66 4.99 -4.78
C CYS A 170 -14.98 4.82 -5.53
N ASP A 171 -15.72 5.90 -5.64
CA ASP A 171 -16.90 6.02 -6.51
C ASP A 171 -16.45 6.90 -7.70
N TYR A 172 -15.86 6.23 -8.74
CA TYR A 172 -15.15 6.98 -9.78
C TYR A 172 -16.09 7.75 -10.73
N ASP A 173 -17.31 7.29 -10.87
CA ASP A 173 -18.28 7.90 -11.79
C ASP A 173 -19.48 8.53 -11.09
N ASN A 174 -19.45 8.62 -9.74
CA ASN A 174 -20.48 9.23 -8.90
C ASN A 174 -21.85 8.57 -9.03
N ASP A 175 -21.87 7.25 -9.22
CA ASP A 175 -23.14 6.51 -9.24
C ASP A 175 -23.57 6.02 -7.85
N GLY A 176 -22.73 6.26 -6.86
CA GLY A 176 -22.97 5.92 -5.45
C GLY A 176 -22.49 4.53 -5.06
N TRP A 177 -21.90 3.73 -5.97
CA TRP A 177 -21.39 2.39 -5.66
C TRP A 177 -19.85 2.43 -5.56
N GLN A 178 -19.33 1.47 -4.82
CA GLN A 178 -17.87 1.38 -4.63
C GLN A 178 -17.21 0.63 -5.79
N ASP A 179 -16.25 1.29 -6.42
CA ASP A 179 -15.38 0.74 -7.45
C ASP A 179 -14.01 0.43 -6.87
N ILE A 180 -13.19 -0.32 -7.62
CA ILE A 180 -11.88 -0.74 -7.16
C ILE A 180 -10.82 -0.30 -8.18
N VAL A 181 -9.82 0.44 -7.71
CA VAL A 181 -8.67 0.83 -8.55
C VAL A 181 -7.43 0.08 -8.06
N VAL A 182 -6.69 -0.50 -9.02
CA VAL A 182 -5.48 -1.29 -8.73
C VAL A 182 -4.28 -0.67 -9.44
N ALA A 183 -3.30 -0.27 -8.66
CA ALA A 183 -2.00 0.19 -9.15
C ALA A 183 -1.11 -1.04 -9.42
N ASN A 184 -0.74 -1.25 -10.69
CA ASN A 184 0.02 -2.40 -11.14
C ASN A 184 1.45 -2.01 -11.53
N ASP A 185 2.42 -2.72 -11.01
CA ASP A 185 3.83 -2.49 -11.30
C ASP A 185 4.19 -3.01 -12.70
N THR A 186 4.51 -2.08 -13.60
CA THR A 186 4.91 -2.34 -15.00
C THR A 186 3.85 -3.02 -15.86
N GLU A 187 2.63 -3.06 -15.36
CA GLU A 187 1.44 -3.49 -16.11
C GLU A 187 0.40 -2.36 -16.05
N ARG A 188 -0.57 -2.39 -16.95
CA ARG A 188 -1.61 -1.36 -16.94
C ARG A 188 -2.38 -1.38 -15.61
N ASN A 189 -2.72 -0.22 -15.10
CA ASN A 189 -3.59 -0.14 -13.92
C ASN A 189 -5.00 -0.62 -14.29
N TYR A 190 -5.70 -1.16 -13.30
CA TYR A 190 -7.10 -1.59 -13.46
C TYR A 190 -8.03 -0.63 -12.73
N LEU A 191 -9.22 -0.46 -13.31
CA LEU A 191 -10.37 0.15 -12.66
C LEU A 191 -11.53 -0.79 -12.87
N PHE A 192 -11.97 -1.44 -11.81
CA PHE A 192 -13.12 -2.35 -11.82
C PHE A 192 -14.37 -1.56 -11.43
N HIS A 193 -15.20 -1.26 -12.43
CA HIS A 193 -16.49 -0.58 -12.27
C HIS A 193 -17.52 -1.57 -11.74
N ASN A 194 -18.20 -1.23 -10.69
CA ASN A 194 -19.24 -2.02 -10.05
C ASN A 194 -20.55 -1.91 -10.84
N LYS A 195 -21.07 -3.02 -11.34
CA LYS A 195 -22.27 -3.04 -12.18
C LYS A 195 -23.58 -3.14 -11.39
N HIS A 196 -23.54 -3.06 -10.07
CA HIS A 196 -24.68 -3.12 -9.15
C HIS A 196 -25.41 -4.48 -9.16
N ASP A 197 -24.82 -5.50 -9.74
CA ASP A 197 -25.40 -6.86 -9.84
C ASP A 197 -24.48 -7.92 -9.23
N GLY A 198 -23.49 -7.48 -8.44
CA GLY A 198 -22.48 -8.35 -7.84
C GLY A 198 -21.30 -8.63 -8.77
N THR A 199 -21.27 -8.01 -9.96
CA THR A 199 -20.17 -8.19 -10.91
C THR A 199 -19.50 -6.84 -11.22
N PHE A 200 -18.30 -6.92 -11.78
CA PHE A 200 -17.50 -5.75 -12.16
C PHE A 200 -17.18 -5.78 -13.65
N GLU A 201 -16.91 -4.60 -14.20
CA GLU A 201 -16.37 -4.44 -15.55
C GLU A 201 -15.05 -3.65 -15.47
N GLU A 202 -13.99 -4.16 -16.09
CA GLU A 202 -12.68 -3.50 -16.10
C GLU A 202 -12.70 -2.32 -17.10
N LYS A 203 -12.60 -1.09 -16.60
CA LYS A 203 -12.73 0.16 -17.33
C LYS A 203 -11.46 1.01 -17.38
N GLY A 204 -10.34 0.54 -16.85
CA GLY A 204 -9.13 1.35 -16.71
C GLY A 204 -8.66 2.05 -17.98
N ILE A 205 -8.79 1.39 -19.13
CA ILE A 205 -8.45 1.99 -20.45
C ILE A 205 -9.44 3.11 -20.80
N GLU A 206 -10.73 2.80 -20.67
CA GLU A 206 -11.81 3.74 -21.02
C GLU A 206 -11.83 4.95 -20.09
N ALA A 207 -11.55 4.73 -18.82
CA ALA A 207 -11.49 5.77 -17.79
C ALA A 207 -10.22 6.62 -17.88
N GLY A 208 -9.17 6.17 -18.60
CA GLY A 208 -7.94 6.94 -18.77
C GLY A 208 -6.88 6.72 -17.70
N VAL A 209 -7.02 5.69 -16.83
CA VAL A 209 -6.06 5.45 -15.73
C VAL A 209 -5.06 4.31 -16.02
N ALA A 210 -5.26 3.56 -17.11
CA ALA A 210 -4.49 2.34 -17.41
C ALA A 210 -3.02 2.62 -17.74
N TYR A 211 -2.76 3.73 -18.40
CA TYR A 211 -1.44 4.06 -18.99
C TYR A 211 -1.12 5.55 -18.81
N ASN A 212 0.14 5.89 -19.02
CA ASN A 212 0.53 7.31 -19.13
C ASN A 212 0.10 7.89 -20.48
N GLU A 213 0.38 9.17 -20.70
CA GLU A 213 -0.01 9.89 -21.92
C GLU A 213 0.69 9.37 -23.20
N GLN A 214 1.73 8.57 -23.08
CA GLN A 214 2.38 7.91 -24.22
C GLN A 214 1.85 6.48 -24.45
N GLY A 215 0.86 6.03 -23.67
CA GLY A 215 0.30 4.69 -23.79
C GLY A 215 1.19 3.60 -23.17
N VAL A 216 2.04 3.96 -22.19
CA VAL A 216 2.98 3.04 -21.55
C VAL A 216 2.53 2.80 -20.10
N ALA A 217 2.61 1.55 -19.66
CA ALA A 217 2.37 1.18 -18.25
C ALA A 217 3.52 1.68 -17.37
N ARG A 218 3.21 2.27 -16.24
CA ARG A 218 4.20 2.75 -15.26
C ARG A 218 4.49 1.67 -14.21
N GLY A 219 5.57 1.87 -13.45
CA GLY A 219 5.84 1.08 -12.25
C GLY A 219 5.04 1.59 -11.06
N ALA A 220 3.74 1.29 -11.05
CA ALA A 220 2.79 1.85 -10.09
C ALA A 220 2.81 1.08 -8.76
N MET A 221 2.76 1.80 -7.63
CA MET A 221 2.90 1.23 -6.29
C MET A 221 1.81 1.70 -5.32
N GLY A 222 2.05 2.74 -4.55
CA GLY A 222 1.05 3.31 -3.65
C GLY A 222 -0.07 3.99 -4.41
N ILE A 223 -1.26 4.01 -3.83
CA ILE A 223 -2.44 4.63 -4.46
C ILE A 223 -3.36 5.17 -3.38
N ASP A 224 -4.02 6.27 -3.67
CA ASP A 224 -5.08 6.82 -2.83
C ASP A 224 -6.11 7.51 -3.72
N ALA A 225 -7.32 7.70 -3.21
CA ALA A 225 -8.40 8.33 -3.98
C ALA A 225 -9.22 9.24 -3.06
N VAL A 226 -9.44 10.49 -3.50
CA VAL A 226 -10.18 11.49 -2.72
C VAL A 226 -10.64 12.63 -3.64
N ASP A 227 -11.63 13.38 -3.22
CA ASP A 227 -12.01 14.64 -3.85
C ASP A 227 -11.06 15.75 -3.36
N TYR A 228 -9.89 15.86 -3.97
CA TYR A 228 -8.87 16.83 -3.55
C TYR A 228 -9.22 18.27 -3.94
N ALA A 229 -10.07 18.41 -4.93
CA ALA A 229 -10.42 19.73 -5.49
C ALA A 229 -11.75 20.26 -4.96
N ASN A 230 -12.41 19.55 -4.06
CA ASN A 230 -13.73 19.90 -3.49
C ASN A 230 -14.80 20.11 -4.58
N GLU A 231 -14.76 19.23 -5.61
CA GLU A 231 -15.66 19.26 -6.76
C GLU A 231 -16.79 18.21 -6.69
N GLY A 232 -16.76 17.36 -5.67
CA GLY A 232 -17.69 16.24 -5.54
C GLY A 232 -17.32 15.04 -6.42
N LYS A 233 -16.04 14.95 -6.86
CA LYS A 233 -15.54 13.87 -7.71
C LYS A 233 -14.23 13.36 -7.15
N GLU A 234 -14.11 12.05 -6.93
CA GLU A 234 -12.88 11.47 -6.41
C GLU A 234 -11.84 11.34 -7.54
N SER A 235 -10.64 11.80 -7.26
CA SER A 235 -9.46 11.73 -8.13
C SER A 235 -8.45 10.74 -7.54
N ILE A 236 -7.52 10.24 -8.36
CA ILE A 236 -6.63 9.13 -7.99
C ILE A 236 -5.19 9.60 -8.02
N LEU A 237 -4.47 9.38 -6.91
CA LEU A 237 -3.03 9.61 -6.79
C LEU A 237 -2.31 8.26 -6.85
N ILE A 238 -1.26 8.14 -7.70
CA ILE A 238 -0.45 6.91 -7.76
C ILE A 238 1.04 7.27 -7.64
N GLY A 239 1.72 6.63 -6.70
CA GLY A 239 3.17 6.66 -6.59
C GLY A 239 3.80 5.71 -7.60
N ASN A 240 4.81 6.17 -8.33
CA ASN A 240 5.43 5.41 -9.42
C ASN A 240 6.95 5.26 -9.23
N PHE A 241 7.54 4.39 -10.03
CA PHE A 241 8.97 4.13 -10.07
C PHE A 241 9.73 5.36 -10.57
N THR A 242 11.01 5.43 -10.23
CA THR A 242 11.93 6.47 -10.72
C THR A 242 11.82 6.64 -12.24
N ASN A 243 11.81 7.87 -12.70
CA ASN A 243 11.61 8.34 -14.07
C ASN A 243 10.16 8.29 -14.58
N ASP A 244 9.25 7.60 -13.86
CA ASP A 244 7.83 7.55 -14.23
C ASP A 244 7.00 8.71 -13.63
N MET A 245 7.54 9.45 -12.69
CA MET A 245 6.88 10.48 -11.85
C MET A 245 5.58 9.96 -11.19
N ILE A 246 5.12 10.58 -10.13
CA ILE A 246 3.79 10.26 -9.57
C ILE A 246 2.72 10.62 -10.60
N ALA A 247 1.56 9.99 -10.50
CA ALA A 247 0.41 10.32 -11.35
C ALA A 247 -0.70 10.94 -10.49
N LEU A 248 -1.32 12.00 -10.99
CA LEU A 248 -2.53 12.58 -10.42
C LEU A 248 -3.62 12.51 -11.48
N TYR A 249 -4.40 11.45 -11.44
CA TYR A 249 -5.52 11.26 -12.33
C TYR A 249 -6.72 12.08 -11.81
N HIS A 250 -6.85 13.30 -12.32
CA HIS A 250 -7.95 14.19 -12.00
C HIS A 250 -9.22 13.70 -12.68
N ASN A 251 -10.31 13.62 -11.94
CA ASN A 251 -11.62 13.20 -12.43
C ASN A 251 -12.26 14.38 -13.17
N GLU A 252 -11.94 14.52 -14.46
CA GLU A 252 -12.39 15.65 -15.29
C GLU A 252 -13.92 15.68 -15.40
N LYS A 253 -14.52 14.53 -15.55
CA LYS A 253 -15.97 14.31 -15.50
C LYS A 253 -16.24 12.90 -14.99
N PRO A 254 -17.37 12.64 -14.36
CA PRO A 254 -17.64 11.29 -13.82
C PRO A 254 -17.28 10.18 -14.83
N GLY A 255 -16.41 9.29 -14.41
CA GLY A 255 -15.97 8.17 -15.23
C GLY A 255 -14.78 8.43 -16.17
N PHE A 256 -14.18 9.63 -16.15
CA PHE A 256 -13.06 9.93 -17.06
C PHE A 256 -11.99 10.78 -16.40
N PHE A 257 -10.75 10.32 -16.45
CA PHE A 257 -9.61 10.94 -15.79
C PHE A 257 -8.58 11.47 -16.78
N ILE A 258 -7.90 12.55 -16.37
CA ILE A 258 -6.74 13.12 -17.07
C ILE A 258 -5.59 13.17 -16.03
N ASP A 259 -4.40 12.70 -16.42
CA ASP A 259 -3.22 12.80 -15.56
C ASP A 259 -2.68 14.23 -15.60
N LEU A 260 -2.81 14.95 -14.49
CA LEU A 260 -2.34 16.35 -14.36
C LEU A 260 -0.88 16.43 -13.87
N ALA A 261 -0.27 15.35 -13.41
CA ALA A 261 1.08 15.43 -12.87
C ALA A 261 2.11 15.98 -13.88
N PRO A 262 2.09 15.57 -15.18
CA PRO A 262 3.06 16.11 -16.13
C PRO A 262 3.00 17.63 -16.35
N THR A 263 1.83 18.24 -16.13
CA THR A 263 1.60 19.68 -16.40
C THR A 263 1.62 20.53 -15.12
N THR A 264 1.85 19.93 -13.98
CA THR A 264 1.91 20.60 -12.68
C THR A 264 3.29 20.42 -12.06
N GLU A 265 3.53 21.01 -10.88
CA GLU A 265 4.79 20.85 -10.14
C GLU A 265 5.02 19.40 -9.67
N LEU A 266 3.96 18.60 -9.56
CA LEU A 266 4.01 17.21 -9.07
C LEU A 266 4.95 16.33 -9.90
N GLY A 267 4.81 16.35 -11.22
CA GLY A 267 5.58 15.48 -12.11
C GLY A 267 7.07 15.78 -12.11
N PRO A 268 7.49 16.99 -12.50
CA PRO A 268 8.92 17.34 -12.52
C PRO A 268 9.63 17.14 -11.21
N VAL A 269 8.99 17.48 -10.08
CA VAL A 269 9.58 17.32 -8.73
C VAL A 269 9.75 15.85 -8.37
N SER A 270 8.75 15.01 -8.67
CA SER A 270 8.76 13.60 -8.26
C SER A 270 9.56 12.67 -9.19
N ARG A 271 9.94 13.13 -10.38
CA ARG A 271 10.47 12.26 -11.45
C ARG A 271 11.69 11.42 -11.05
N LEU A 272 12.59 11.96 -10.24
CA LEU A 272 13.81 11.24 -9.82
C LEU A 272 13.59 10.44 -8.51
N PHE A 273 12.38 10.46 -7.96
CA PHE A 273 12.05 9.75 -6.74
C PHE A 273 11.34 8.44 -7.08
N LEU A 274 11.57 7.43 -6.25
CA LEU A 274 10.83 6.18 -6.30
C LEU A 274 9.79 6.24 -5.18
N ALA A 275 8.52 6.37 -5.55
CA ALA A 275 7.42 6.61 -4.64
C ALA A 275 6.75 5.30 -4.24
N PHE A 276 6.68 4.99 -2.93
CA PHE A 276 5.95 3.84 -2.42
C PHE A 276 4.63 4.28 -1.79
N GLY A 277 4.63 4.60 -0.50
CA GLY A 277 3.40 5.06 0.16
C GLY A 277 3.07 6.49 -0.26
N CYS A 278 1.85 6.72 -0.69
CA CYS A 278 1.37 8.07 -0.97
C CYS A 278 -0.10 8.18 -0.54
N PHE A 279 -0.50 9.39 -0.18
CA PHE A 279 -1.89 9.65 0.24
C PHE A 279 -2.18 11.15 0.19
N PHE A 280 -3.47 11.42 0.20
CA PHE A 280 -4.00 12.77 0.39
C PHE A 280 -4.27 13.02 1.87
N CYS A 281 -3.98 14.22 2.36
CA CYS A 281 -4.33 14.65 3.71
C CYS A 281 -4.32 16.17 3.77
N ASP A 282 -5.19 16.76 4.56
CA ASP A 282 -5.19 18.20 4.83
C ASP A 282 -4.22 18.45 5.99
N PHE A 283 -2.91 18.62 5.68
CA PHE A 283 -1.88 18.67 6.75
C PHE A 283 -1.84 20.01 7.48
N ASP A 284 -2.38 21.08 6.88
CA ASP A 284 -2.38 22.39 7.51
C ASP A 284 -3.79 22.91 7.84
N ASN A 285 -4.78 22.04 7.76
CA ASN A 285 -6.16 22.29 8.15
C ASN A 285 -6.81 23.48 7.40
N ASP A 286 -6.42 23.67 6.11
CA ASP A 286 -6.96 24.75 5.30
C ASP A 286 -8.21 24.33 4.49
N GLY A 287 -8.57 23.05 4.55
CA GLY A 287 -9.75 22.49 3.87
C GLY A 287 -9.48 21.96 2.48
N TRP A 288 -8.23 21.95 2.02
CA TRP A 288 -7.80 21.37 0.75
C TRP A 288 -6.91 20.15 1.02
N GLN A 289 -7.06 19.14 0.19
CA GLN A 289 -6.28 17.92 0.37
C GLN A 289 -4.88 18.09 -0.24
N ASP A 290 -3.87 17.97 0.59
CA ASP A 290 -2.45 17.98 0.23
C ASP A 290 -1.98 16.57 -0.15
N ILE A 291 -0.75 16.45 -0.66
CA ILE A 291 -0.19 15.15 -1.04
C ILE A 291 1.11 14.89 -0.27
N PHE A 292 1.17 13.74 0.39
CA PHE A 292 2.40 13.21 0.98
C PHE A 292 2.89 11.99 0.18
N VAL A 293 4.22 11.91 -0.03
CA VAL A 293 4.84 10.79 -0.74
C VAL A 293 6.06 10.27 0.02
N ALA A 294 6.05 9.00 0.36
CA ALA A 294 7.16 8.30 1.01
C ALA A 294 8.06 7.67 -0.06
N ASN A 295 9.32 8.08 -0.11
CA ASN A 295 10.25 7.74 -1.19
C ASN A 295 11.44 6.91 -0.69
N GLY A 296 12.02 6.13 -1.60
CA GLY A 296 13.22 5.35 -1.32
C GLY A 296 13.45 4.29 -2.39
N HIS A 297 14.61 4.30 -3.02
CA HIS A 297 14.91 3.39 -4.12
C HIS A 297 15.02 1.94 -3.63
N VAL A 298 14.83 0.98 -4.53
CA VAL A 298 14.96 -0.46 -4.21
C VAL A 298 16.43 -0.91 -4.31
N GLU A 299 17.19 -0.32 -5.20
CA GLU A 299 18.59 -0.70 -5.44
C GLU A 299 19.55 0.21 -4.67
N ASP A 300 20.39 -0.37 -3.82
CA ASP A 300 21.35 0.39 -3.01
C ASP A 300 22.55 0.89 -3.83
N ASP A 301 22.79 0.31 -4.99
CA ASP A 301 23.85 0.70 -5.92
C ASP A 301 23.34 1.50 -7.13
N ILE A 302 22.13 2.04 -7.08
CA ILE A 302 21.51 2.75 -8.23
C ILE A 302 22.41 3.86 -8.78
N GLN A 303 23.13 4.57 -7.92
CA GLN A 303 24.02 5.67 -8.35
C GLN A 303 25.17 5.22 -9.27
N ALA A 304 25.46 3.92 -9.32
CA ALA A 304 26.45 3.39 -10.26
C ALA A 304 25.96 3.46 -11.72
N VAL A 305 24.65 3.47 -11.94
CA VAL A 305 24.05 3.52 -13.27
C VAL A 305 23.25 4.80 -13.53
N GLU A 306 22.63 5.36 -12.50
CA GLU A 306 21.86 6.63 -12.58
C GLU A 306 22.38 7.60 -11.52
N LYS A 307 23.33 8.44 -11.90
CA LYS A 307 24.07 9.32 -10.98
C LYS A 307 23.21 10.29 -10.19
N GLU A 308 22.07 10.69 -10.75
CA GLU A 308 21.15 11.66 -10.11
C GLU A 308 20.17 11.02 -9.14
N VAL A 309 20.03 9.68 -9.19
CA VAL A 309 19.10 8.94 -8.34
C VAL A 309 19.82 8.38 -7.13
N THR A 310 19.27 8.59 -5.94
CA THR A 310 19.87 8.08 -4.69
C THR A 310 19.05 6.94 -4.11
N TYR A 311 19.70 6.06 -3.36
CA TYR A 311 19.03 4.95 -2.66
C TYR A 311 18.09 5.47 -1.57
N ALA A 312 18.63 6.28 -0.67
CA ALA A 312 17.84 6.97 0.35
C ALA A 312 17.34 8.29 -0.23
N GLN A 313 16.03 8.53 -0.16
CA GLN A 313 15.36 9.69 -0.74
C GLN A 313 14.49 10.37 0.31
N ARG A 314 14.44 11.71 0.27
CA ARG A 314 13.55 12.41 1.21
C ARG A 314 12.10 12.20 0.83
N PRO A 315 11.17 12.26 1.78
CA PRO A 315 9.76 12.32 1.42
C PRO A 315 9.44 13.62 0.69
N LEU A 316 8.33 13.62 -0.03
CA LEU A 316 7.79 14.82 -0.68
C LEU A 316 6.47 15.18 -0.01
N LEU A 317 6.24 16.47 0.13
CA LEU A 317 4.98 17.04 0.60
C LEU A 317 4.60 18.15 -0.37
N PHE A 318 3.40 18.08 -0.90
CA PHE A 318 2.87 19.11 -1.79
C PHE A 318 1.65 19.73 -1.13
N ARG A 319 1.70 21.02 -0.91
CA ARG A 319 0.56 21.78 -0.41
C ARG A 319 -0.40 22.10 -1.54
N SER A 320 -1.65 21.84 -1.32
CA SER A 320 -2.73 22.22 -2.23
C SER A 320 -3.25 23.62 -1.92
N HIS A 321 -3.58 24.35 -2.94
CA HIS A 321 -4.40 25.54 -2.82
C HIS A 321 -5.40 25.58 -3.97
N ARG A 322 -6.65 25.29 -3.64
CA ARG A 322 -7.73 25.19 -4.64
C ARG A 322 -7.43 24.19 -5.75
N GLY A 323 -6.81 23.06 -5.38
CA GLY A 323 -6.48 22.00 -6.34
C GLY A 323 -5.16 22.20 -7.09
N GLU A 324 -4.45 23.33 -6.89
CA GLU A 324 -3.12 23.57 -7.43
C GLU A 324 -2.07 23.17 -6.39
N PHE A 325 -1.07 22.40 -6.78
CA PHE A 325 -0.07 21.84 -5.87
C PHE A 325 1.28 22.55 -5.99
N ALA A 326 1.89 22.85 -4.85
CA ALA A 326 3.24 23.39 -4.76
C ALA A 326 4.07 22.59 -3.75
N GLU A 327 5.33 22.28 -4.08
CA GLU A 327 6.20 21.54 -3.17
C GLU A 327 6.49 22.33 -1.90
N VAL A 328 6.29 21.73 -0.74
CA VAL A 328 6.73 22.24 0.56
C VAL A 328 8.20 21.85 0.73
N LYS A 329 9.10 22.77 0.39
CA LYS A 329 10.56 22.51 0.47
C LYS A 329 11.02 22.49 1.93
N PRO A 330 11.56 21.37 2.40
CA PRO A 330 11.98 21.31 3.81
C PRO A 330 13.19 22.19 4.09
N LYS A 331 13.20 22.80 5.26
CA LYS A 331 14.34 23.58 5.75
C LYS A 331 15.40 22.67 6.37
N ALA A 332 16.62 23.19 6.53
CA ALA A 332 17.69 22.43 7.19
C ALA A 332 17.28 22.08 8.63
N GLY A 333 17.40 20.81 8.98
CA GLY A 333 16.98 20.28 10.29
C GLY A 333 15.54 19.79 10.35
N ASP A 334 14.76 20.01 9.30
CA ASP A 334 13.40 19.50 9.19
C ASP A 334 13.45 17.97 8.99
N PRO A 335 12.62 17.19 9.71
CA PRO A 335 12.53 15.75 9.46
C PRO A 335 12.21 15.41 7.99
N MET A 336 11.48 16.26 7.29
CA MET A 336 11.18 16.09 5.86
C MET A 336 12.40 16.23 4.95
N ALA A 337 13.51 16.85 5.44
CA ALA A 337 14.76 16.93 4.69
C ALA A 337 15.58 15.64 4.76
N ARG A 338 15.24 14.72 5.67
CA ARG A 338 16.03 13.52 5.94
C ARG A 338 15.79 12.46 4.86
N PRO A 339 16.85 12.00 4.16
CA PRO A 339 16.69 10.89 3.23
C PRO A 339 16.39 9.58 3.95
N LEU A 340 15.42 8.84 3.44
CA LEU A 340 14.93 7.57 3.98
C LEU A 340 14.86 6.54 2.86
N VAL A 341 14.87 5.26 3.22
CA VAL A 341 14.47 4.20 2.28
C VAL A 341 13.06 3.81 2.72
N ALA A 342 12.13 4.69 2.40
CA ALA A 342 10.75 4.55 2.86
C ALA A 342 9.96 3.52 2.03
N ARG A 343 8.91 2.96 2.63
CA ARG A 343 8.02 2.01 1.95
C ARG A 343 6.56 2.35 2.21
N GLY A 344 6.08 2.18 3.42
CA GLY A 344 4.71 2.53 3.77
C GLY A 344 4.62 3.86 4.48
N ALA A 345 3.45 4.48 4.38
CA ALA A 345 3.13 5.69 5.12
C ALA A 345 1.65 5.66 5.54
N ALA A 346 1.35 6.33 6.62
CA ALA A 346 0.00 6.50 7.14
C ALA A 346 -0.08 7.81 7.90
N TYR A 347 -1.27 8.34 8.06
CA TYR A 347 -1.47 9.57 8.82
C TYR A 347 -2.59 9.43 9.85
N GLY A 348 -2.58 10.31 10.82
CA GLY A 348 -3.62 10.40 11.85
C GLY A 348 -3.20 11.39 12.93
N ASP A 349 -4.16 11.87 13.69
CA ASP A 349 -3.92 12.75 14.84
C ASP A 349 -3.74 11.87 16.08
N TYR A 350 -2.47 11.55 16.40
CA TYR A 350 -2.20 10.57 17.48
C TYR A 350 -2.27 11.18 18.88
N ASP A 351 -2.07 12.47 19.00
CA ASP A 351 -2.06 13.13 20.33
C ASP A 351 -3.29 14.02 20.57
N ASN A 352 -4.20 14.03 19.59
CA ASN A 352 -5.48 14.74 19.64
C ASN A 352 -5.30 16.26 19.76
N ASP A 353 -4.28 16.80 19.09
CA ASP A 353 -4.06 18.25 19.04
C ASP A 353 -4.76 18.92 17.84
N GLY A 354 -5.34 18.12 16.96
CA GLY A 354 -6.09 18.59 15.80
C GLY A 354 -5.26 18.69 14.52
N ASP A 355 -3.94 18.45 14.61
CA ASP A 355 -3.05 18.47 13.45
C ASP A 355 -2.80 17.03 12.94
N VAL A 356 -2.48 16.91 11.67
CA VAL A 356 -2.19 15.60 11.07
C VAL A 356 -0.74 15.20 11.36
N ASP A 357 -0.57 14.00 11.91
CA ASP A 357 0.74 13.35 12.08
C ASP A 357 0.97 12.32 10.98
N ILE A 358 2.21 12.11 10.61
CA ILE A 358 2.57 11.18 9.54
C ILE A 358 3.55 10.12 10.06
N LEU A 359 3.19 8.87 9.88
CA LEU A 359 4.04 7.72 10.19
C LEU A 359 4.65 7.16 8.89
N VAL A 360 5.97 7.01 8.86
CA VAL A 360 6.68 6.44 7.70
C VAL A 360 7.42 5.18 8.13
N THR A 361 7.26 4.09 7.41
CA THR A 361 8.02 2.84 7.60
C THR A 361 9.16 2.77 6.59
N THR A 362 10.28 2.31 7.08
CA THR A 362 11.52 2.28 6.28
C THR A 362 12.14 0.88 6.25
N UNK A 363 12.87 0.63 5.20
CA UNK A 363 13.51 -0.60 5.01
C UNK A 363 14.70 -0.86 5.91
N UNK A 364 15.34 -0.56 6.63
CA UNK A 364 16.43 -0.94 7.45
C UNK A 364 16.50 -0.28 8.78
N UNK A 365 15.63 0.57 8.97
CA UNK A 365 15.72 1.30 10.18
C UNK A 365 14.35 1.28 10.84
N UNK A 366 14.33 1.83 11.86
CA UNK A 366 13.14 1.92 12.62
C UNK A 366 12.22 2.90 11.97
N UNK A 367 11.15 3.00 12.23
CA UNK A 367 10.16 3.86 11.74
C UNK A 367 10.49 5.24 12.24
N UNK A 368 10.36 5.97 11.52
CA UNK A 368 10.61 7.30 11.82
C UNK A 368 9.30 7.99 11.82
N UNK A 369 8.92 8.57 12.68
CA UNK A 369 7.80 9.36 12.81
C UNK A 369 8.19 10.71 12.40
N UNK A 370 7.66 11.00 11.54
CA UNK A 370 7.78 12.25 11.06
C UNK A 370 6.63 12.96 11.58
N UNK A 371 6.68 13.51 12.34
CA UNK A 371 5.79 14.37 12.87
C UNK A 371 5.76 15.51 11.98
N UNK A 372 4.97 15.51 11.36
CA UNK A 372 4.84 16.50 10.55
C UNK A 372 4.27 17.53 11.28
N UNK A 373 4.61 17.95 11.90
CA UNK A 373 4.20 19.09 12.52
C UNK A 373 4.07 20.11 11.47
N UNK A 374 3.05 20.23 11.23
CA UNK A 374 2.81 21.21 10.34
C UNK A 374 3.84 22.20 10.45
N UNK A 375 4.33 22.33 9.91
CA UNK A 375 5.29 23.17 9.88
C UNK A 375 5.18 24.34 10.65
N UNK A 376 4.49 24.19 11.34
CA UNK A 376 4.50 25.16 12.21
C UNK A 376 5.54 24.85 13.12
N UNK A 377 6.21 25.08 13.03
CA UNK A 377 7.18 24.89 13.79
C UNK A 377 6.89 24.97 15.13
N THR A 378 6.24 24.31 15.63
CA THR A 378 6.23 24.20 17.08
C THR A 378 7.40 23.32 17.49
N THR A 379 8.30 23.88 18.19
CA THR A 379 9.50 23.23 18.70
C THR A 379 9.13 22.17 19.74
N ALA A 380 8.96 20.95 19.33
CA ALA A 380 8.90 19.83 20.25
C ALA A 380 10.23 19.08 20.21
N SER A 381 10.74 18.79 21.36
CA SER A 381 12.02 18.11 21.60
C SER A 381 12.05 16.69 21.00
N PRO A 382 13.16 16.22 20.47
CA PRO A 382 13.21 14.92 19.81
C PRO A 382 13.15 13.77 20.82
N ALA A 383 12.04 13.06 20.82
CA ALA A 383 11.96 11.76 21.50
C ALA A 383 12.24 10.65 20.46
N THR A 384 13.31 9.96 20.69
CA THR A 384 13.74 8.84 19.82
C THR A 384 12.98 7.55 20.18
N THR A 385 11.85 7.31 19.54
CA THR A 385 11.23 5.97 19.61
C THR A 385 10.36 5.72 18.36
N PRO A 386 10.47 4.57 17.72
CA PRO A 386 9.65 4.25 16.56
C PRO A 386 8.22 3.85 16.95
N CYS A 387 7.24 4.45 16.28
CA CYS A 387 5.83 4.29 16.62
C CYS A 387 5.01 3.79 15.42
N ALA A 388 4.01 2.99 15.68
CA ALA A 388 2.98 2.58 14.74
C ALA A 388 1.58 2.74 15.35
N PHE A 389 0.64 3.20 14.55
CA PHE A 389 -0.71 3.54 15.00
C PHE A 389 -1.71 2.43 14.82
N ALA A 390 -2.62 2.31 15.77
CA ALA A 390 -3.94 1.72 15.58
C ALA A 390 -4.97 2.77 16.01
N SER A 391 -5.77 3.25 15.08
CA SER A 391 -6.86 4.19 15.40
C SER A 391 -8.18 3.43 15.48
N SER A 392 -9.00 3.78 16.45
CA SER A 392 -10.37 3.26 16.55
C SER A 392 -11.27 4.04 15.60
N VAL A 393 -11.64 3.43 14.50
CA VAL A 393 -12.68 3.97 13.62
C VAL A 393 -14.03 3.50 14.16
N ARG A 394 -14.90 4.42 14.50
CA ARG A 394 -16.28 4.05 14.82
C ARG A 394 -17.03 3.75 13.51
N PRO A 395 -17.87 2.70 13.49
CA PRO A 395 -18.59 2.36 12.27
C PRO A 395 -19.53 3.49 11.85
N ALA A 396 -19.57 3.73 10.54
CA ALA A 396 -20.61 4.55 9.97
C ALA A 396 -21.92 3.76 10.08
N THR A 397 -22.73 4.09 11.07
CA THR A 397 -24.10 3.56 11.12
C THR A 397 -24.86 4.08 9.90
N ALA A 398 -25.21 3.17 9.02
CA ALA A 398 -26.12 3.46 7.92
C ALA A 398 -27.49 3.79 8.52
N THR A 399 -27.78 5.08 8.64
CA THR A 399 -29.16 5.50 8.92
C THR A 399 -29.83 5.79 7.58
N ALA A 400 -30.70 4.88 7.21
CA ALA A 400 -31.59 5.03 6.07
C ALA A 400 -32.64 6.13 6.33
N SER A 401 -32.93 6.83 5.26
CA SER A 401 -34.12 7.59 4.95
C SER A 401 -34.47 8.80 5.80
N ALA A 402 -34.58 9.95 5.16
CA ALA A 402 -35.74 10.80 5.28
C ALA A 402 -35.79 11.84 4.14
N ARG A 403 -36.91 11.86 3.59
CA ARG A 403 -37.54 12.73 2.59
C ARG A 403 -37.04 14.18 2.49
N ALA A 404 -36.83 14.59 1.27
CA ALA A 404 -36.63 15.98 0.88
C ALA A 404 -37.87 16.83 1.12
N SER A 405 -37.71 17.93 1.81
CA SER A 405 -38.58 19.07 1.68
C SER A 405 -37.70 20.32 1.60
N ALA A 406 -37.85 21.02 0.50
CA ALA A 406 -37.08 22.23 0.23
C ALA A 406 -37.54 23.39 1.08
N SER A 407 -36.61 24.06 1.75
CA SER A 407 -36.79 25.47 2.11
C SER A 407 -35.42 26.15 2.05
N ARG A 408 -35.36 27.16 1.22
CA ARG A 408 -34.21 28.07 1.10
C ARG A 408 -34.02 28.86 2.40
N ARG A 409 -32.84 28.76 2.98
CA ARG A 409 -32.32 29.79 3.87
C ARG A 409 -30.80 29.91 3.69
N THR A 410 -30.39 31.17 3.67
CA THR A 410 -29.04 31.67 3.46
C THR A 410 -27.99 31.02 4.39
N ALA A 411 -26.94 30.56 3.79
CA ALA A 411 -25.84 29.87 4.47
C ALA A 411 -24.84 30.85 5.09
N SER A 412 -24.65 30.76 6.38
CA SER A 412 -23.46 31.25 7.03
C SER A 412 -22.45 30.09 7.04
N HIS A 413 -21.29 30.34 6.48
CA HIS A 413 -20.21 29.35 6.43
C HIS A 413 -19.72 29.01 7.84
N LYS A 414 -20.01 27.83 8.32
CA LYS A 414 -19.24 27.20 9.40
C LYS A 414 -18.37 26.13 8.75
N PRO A 415 -17.08 26.04 9.13
CA PRO A 415 -16.23 25.00 8.56
C PRO A 415 -16.82 23.62 8.87
N ALA A 416 -16.87 22.79 7.84
CA ALA A 416 -17.26 21.40 7.98
C ALA A 416 -16.21 20.69 8.84
N ARG A 417 -16.62 20.06 9.92
CA ARG A 417 -15.71 19.19 10.67
C ARG A 417 -15.27 18.06 9.76
N CYS A 418 -13.97 17.94 9.61
CA CYS A 418 -13.33 16.86 8.87
C CYS A 418 -13.93 15.52 9.27
N GLY A 419 -14.45 14.81 8.31
CA GLY A 419 -14.89 13.43 8.50
C GLY A 419 -13.69 12.58 8.90
N ARG A 420 -13.86 11.79 9.93
CA ARG A 420 -12.80 10.97 10.54
C ARG A 420 -12.05 10.16 9.48
N GLY A 421 -10.75 10.43 9.36
CA GLY A 421 -9.91 9.90 8.30
C GLY A 421 -9.78 8.37 8.31
N ARG A 422 -9.85 7.79 7.14
CA ARG A 422 -9.48 6.38 6.93
C ARG A 422 -7.96 6.27 7.07
N VAL A 423 -7.51 5.49 8.02
CA VAL A 423 -6.09 5.16 8.13
C VAL A 423 -5.82 3.95 7.24
N ILE A 424 -5.18 4.19 6.12
CA ILE A 424 -4.79 3.10 5.21
C ILE A 424 -3.33 2.74 5.50
N PHE A 425 -3.11 1.61 6.18
CA PHE A 425 -1.77 1.10 6.42
C PHE A 425 -1.28 0.36 5.18
N ARG A 426 -0.23 0.85 4.57
CA ARG A 426 0.41 0.14 3.46
C ARG A 426 1.89 -0.07 3.81
N LYS A 427 2.27 -1.32 4.01
CA LYS A 427 3.65 -1.69 4.26
C LYS A 427 4.13 -2.64 3.17
N VAL A 428 4.94 -2.13 2.25
CA VAL A 428 5.68 -2.98 1.33
C VAL A 428 7.06 -3.22 1.97
N ASN A 429 7.30 -4.44 2.41
CA ASN A 429 8.58 -4.85 3.01
C ASN A 429 9.39 -5.63 1.97
N CYS A 430 10.26 -4.94 1.25
CA CYS A 430 11.26 -5.61 0.43
C CYS A 430 12.56 -5.74 1.24
N ARG A 431 12.92 -6.95 1.65
CA ARG A 431 14.24 -7.23 2.23
C ARG A 431 15.22 -7.56 1.11
N SER A 432 16.51 -7.29 1.34
CA SER A 432 17.53 -7.53 0.32
C SER A 432 17.67 -9.02 -0.01
N PRO A 433 18.05 -9.39 -1.23
CA PRO A 433 18.26 -10.79 -1.61
C PRO A 433 19.31 -11.52 -0.74
N SER A 434 20.27 -10.79 -0.18
CA SER A 434 21.32 -11.36 0.68
C SER A 434 20.77 -11.91 2.01
N ASP A 435 19.66 -11.37 2.49
CA ASP A 435 19.02 -11.90 3.71
C ASP A 435 18.23 -13.19 3.46
N TRP A 436 17.79 -13.40 2.22
CA TRP A 436 17.14 -14.64 1.81
C TRP A 436 18.08 -15.84 1.90
N ASP A 437 19.32 -15.66 1.44
CA ASP A 437 20.31 -16.76 1.35
C ASP A 437 20.77 -17.24 2.73
N ARG A 438 20.82 -16.36 3.72
CA ARG A 438 21.29 -16.72 5.08
C ARG A 438 20.28 -17.50 5.92
N ARG A 439 18.98 -17.32 5.70
CA ARG A 439 17.93 -17.95 6.54
C ARG A 439 17.39 -19.26 5.96
N MET A 440 17.59 -19.52 4.68
CA MET A 440 17.05 -20.70 4.01
C MET A 440 18.02 -21.88 3.92
N LYS A 441 19.25 -21.74 4.43
CA LYS A 441 20.15 -22.90 4.56
C LYS A 441 19.66 -23.77 5.73
N PRO A 442 19.27 -25.03 5.48
CA PRO A 442 18.90 -25.91 6.58
C PRO A 442 20.11 -26.08 7.50
N LYS A 443 19.91 -25.96 8.80
CA LYS A 443 20.91 -26.32 9.80
C LYS A 443 21.12 -27.83 9.71
N LEU A 444 22.10 -28.24 8.94
CA LEU A 444 22.61 -29.62 9.00
C LEU A 444 23.26 -29.83 10.37
N LYS A 445 22.58 -30.55 11.22
CA LYS A 445 23.19 -31.05 12.45
C LYS A 445 24.35 -31.98 12.06
N SER A 446 25.56 -31.59 12.35
CA SER A 446 26.73 -32.43 12.20
C SER A 446 26.67 -33.48 13.29
N THR A 447 26.23 -34.68 12.95
CA THR A 447 26.55 -35.85 13.74
C THR A 447 27.86 -36.41 13.19
N GLY A 448 28.91 -36.30 13.98
CA GLY A 448 30.22 -36.80 13.60
C GLY A 448 30.25 -38.31 13.54
N SER A 449 30.84 -38.84 12.51
CA SER A 449 31.46 -40.16 12.56
C SER A 449 32.70 -40.15 11.65
N GLU A 450 33.83 -40.40 12.29
CA GLU A 450 35.10 -40.67 11.60
C GLU A 450 35.00 -41.95 10.75
N ALA A 451 35.42 -41.87 9.50
CA ALA A 451 35.93 -43.08 8.83
C ALA A 451 36.83 -42.72 7.62
N LYS A 452 38.08 -42.97 7.85
CA LYS A 452 39.15 -43.48 6.98
C LYS A 452 39.32 -42.99 5.54
N LYS A 453 40.46 -42.32 5.34
CA LYS A 453 41.16 -42.13 4.08
C LYS A 453 41.41 -43.46 3.37
N LYS A 454 41.17 -43.56 2.09
CA LYS A 454 41.89 -44.43 1.16
C LYS A 454 42.13 -43.75 -0.18
N ASN A 455 43.42 -43.59 -0.48
CA ASN A 455 43.98 -43.22 -1.76
C ASN A 455 43.56 -44.18 -2.88
N TRP A 456 43.27 -43.66 -4.05
CA TRP A 456 43.51 -44.36 -5.32
C TRP A 456 43.84 -43.34 -6.41
N ALA A 457 45.09 -43.42 -6.83
CA ALA A 457 45.60 -42.74 -8.02
C ALA A 457 45.62 -43.73 -9.19
N SER A 458 45.53 -43.14 -10.38
CA SER A 458 45.94 -43.66 -11.69
C SER A 458 45.03 -44.63 -12.44
N ARG A 459 44.67 -44.27 -13.62
CA ARG A 459 45.15 -44.70 -14.97
C ARG A 459 44.15 -44.27 -16.06
N LYS A 460 44.67 -43.44 -16.94
CA LYS A 460 45.02 -43.60 -18.36
C LYS A 460 43.89 -43.81 -19.37
N ARG A 461 43.81 -42.83 -20.25
CA ARG A 461 43.76 -42.84 -21.73
C ARG A 461 42.92 -43.93 -22.43
N ILE A 462 42.10 -43.54 -23.40
CA ILE A 462 42.36 -43.66 -24.85
C ILE A 462 41.04 -43.55 -25.64
N ARG A 463 41.08 -42.66 -26.64
CA ARG A 463 40.48 -42.66 -28.01
C ARG A 463 38.98 -43.01 -28.15
N ARG A 464 38.22 -42.28 -28.84
CA ARG A 464 38.10 -41.61 -30.17
C ARG A 464 37.00 -40.58 -30.16
#